data_a42885e309aef16573932bb60025090e
#
_entry.id   a42885e309aef16573932bb60025090e
#
_cell.length_a   1.000
_cell.length_b   1.000
_cell.length_c   1.000
_cell.angle_alpha   90.00
_cell.angle_beta   90.00
_cell.angle_gamma   90.00
#
_symmetry.space_group_name_H-M   'P 1'
#
loop_
_entity.id
_entity.type
_entity.pdbx_description
1 polymer ?
#
loop_
_entity_poly.entity_id
_entity_poly.type
_entity_poly.pdbx_seq_one_letter_code
_entity_poly.pdbx_strand_id
1 'polypeptide(L)'
;MEELKAHLDFKLILIDKPKEEELKDYDILIFHQDCLKIDSVKKILQESQQIKILVSNNTVKQKDYFNDVIPLPLKLSELNSIVENLVAKKNFNKNSSILLKEYKLNKNEKRLVKDKNYISLTEKEIQLLELLLLNKKPISKNKILEEVWKYSTSADTHTVETHIYRLRKKIKSKFKDENFILNNKNGYLL
;
A
#
# COMPACT_ATOMS: atom_id res chain seq x y z
N MET A 1 -21.08 -16.36 -24.09
CA MET A 1 -20.58 -15.48 -22.97
C MET A 1 -21.09 -15.93 -21.60
N GLU A 2 -22.31 -16.38 -21.44
CA GLU A 2 -22.81 -16.90 -20.15
C GLU A 2 -22.10 -18.18 -19.71
N GLU A 3 -21.76 -19.09 -20.64
CA GLU A 3 -20.93 -20.27 -20.34
C GLU A 3 -19.55 -19.95 -19.78
N LEU A 4 -18.94 -18.85 -20.24
CA LEU A 4 -17.64 -18.41 -19.71
C LEU A 4 -17.71 -17.94 -18.27
N LYS A 5 -18.81 -17.32 -17.86
CA LYS A 5 -19.00 -16.83 -16.49
C LYS A 5 -19.08 -17.96 -15.46
N ALA A 6 -19.55 -19.14 -15.85
CA ALA A 6 -19.66 -20.32 -14.98
C ALA A 6 -18.29 -20.91 -14.59
N HIS A 7 -17.23 -20.58 -15.33
CA HIS A 7 -15.86 -21.08 -15.10
C HIS A 7 -14.91 -20.02 -14.52
N LEU A 8 -15.43 -18.84 -14.19
CA LEU A 8 -14.66 -17.79 -13.53
C LEU A 8 -14.92 -17.81 -12.04
N ASP A 9 -13.85 -17.69 -11.25
CA ASP A 9 -13.91 -17.63 -9.78
C ASP A 9 -14.29 -16.23 -9.27
N PHE A 10 -14.70 -15.33 -10.18
CA PHE A 10 -15.12 -13.96 -9.90
C PHE A 10 -16.28 -13.54 -10.81
N LYS A 11 -17.02 -12.51 -10.40
CA LYS A 11 -18.12 -11.95 -11.18
C LYS A 11 -17.58 -11.04 -12.28
N LEU A 12 -17.77 -11.43 -13.55
CA LEU A 12 -17.42 -10.61 -14.71
C LEU A 12 -18.64 -9.83 -15.23
N ILE A 13 -18.49 -8.51 -15.33
CA ILE A 13 -19.51 -7.62 -15.90
C ILE A 13 -18.92 -6.91 -17.11
N LEU A 14 -19.64 -6.93 -18.21
CA LEU A 14 -19.27 -6.19 -19.42
C LEU A 14 -19.92 -4.81 -19.39
N ILE A 15 -19.12 -3.78 -19.67
CA ILE A 15 -19.57 -2.39 -19.69
C ILE A 15 -19.13 -1.78 -21.02
N ASP A 16 -20.11 -1.42 -21.86
CA ASP A 16 -19.82 -0.82 -23.17
C ASP A 16 -19.46 0.67 -23.08
N LYS A 17 -20.10 1.39 -22.17
CA LYS A 17 -19.89 2.85 -21.95
C LYS A 17 -19.68 3.12 -20.46
N PRO A 18 -18.45 2.92 -19.95
CA PRO A 18 -18.19 3.07 -18.52
C PRO A 18 -18.32 4.53 -18.09
N LYS A 19 -19.10 4.76 -17.02
CA LYS A 19 -19.09 6.02 -16.26
C LYS A 19 -18.20 5.87 -15.05
N GLU A 20 -17.42 6.89 -14.74
CA GLU A 20 -16.43 6.84 -13.65
C GLU A 20 -17.04 6.49 -12.29
N GLU A 21 -18.25 7.00 -12.02
CA GLU A 21 -18.97 6.74 -10.77
C GLU A 21 -19.33 5.26 -10.60
N GLU A 22 -19.74 4.59 -11.67
CA GLU A 22 -20.11 3.18 -11.67
C GLU A 22 -18.91 2.25 -11.48
N LEU A 23 -17.72 2.72 -11.85
CA LEU A 23 -16.51 1.90 -11.75
C LEU A 23 -15.97 1.75 -10.32
N LYS A 24 -16.42 2.60 -9.39
CA LYS A 24 -15.96 2.55 -7.97
C LYS A 24 -16.35 1.26 -7.25
N ASP A 25 -17.40 0.60 -7.72
CA ASP A 25 -17.93 -0.64 -7.14
C ASP A 25 -17.17 -1.90 -7.57
N TYR A 26 -16.20 -1.75 -8.49
CA TYR A 26 -15.43 -2.88 -9.00
C TYR A 26 -14.01 -2.89 -8.45
N ASP A 27 -13.49 -4.07 -8.15
CA ASP A 27 -12.13 -4.24 -7.66
C ASP A 27 -11.09 -4.17 -8.78
N ILE A 28 -11.44 -4.70 -9.96
CA ILE A 28 -10.58 -4.83 -11.13
C ILE A 28 -11.30 -4.32 -12.37
N LEU A 29 -10.57 -3.59 -13.21
CA LEU A 29 -10.97 -3.17 -14.54
C LEU A 29 -10.11 -3.88 -15.58
N ILE A 30 -10.75 -4.61 -16.48
CA ILE A 30 -10.07 -5.32 -17.57
C ILE A 30 -10.36 -4.57 -18.87
N PHE A 31 -9.31 -4.15 -19.57
CA PHE A 31 -9.39 -3.42 -20.82
C PHE A 31 -8.86 -4.25 -21.98
N HIS A 32 -9.56 -4.27 -23.10
CA HIS A 32 -9.00 -4.74 -24.36
C HIS A 32 -8.20 -3.62 -25.03
N GLN A 33 -7.15 -3.98 -25.75
CA GLN A 33 -6.28 -2.99 -26.39
C GLN A 33 -7.03 -1.98 -27.29
N ASP A 34 -8.12 -2.39 -27.95
CA ASP A 34 -8.90 -1.53 -28.84
C ASP A 34 -9.59 -0.39 -28.08
N CYS A 35 -9.89 -0.58 -26.80
CA CYS A 35 -10.50 0.44 -25.96
C CYS A 35 -9.55 1.62 -25.65
N LEU A 36 -8.24 1.44 -25.82
CA LEU A 36 -7.24 2.47 -25.49
C LEU A 36 -7.31 3.71 -26.40
N LYS A 37 -7.99 3.60 -27.53
CA LYS A 37 -8.21 4.72 -28.46
C LYS A 37 -9.34 5.64 -28.02
N ILE A 38 -10.16 5.23 -27.06
CA ILE A 38 -11.35 5.93 -26.59
C ILE A 38 -10.94 6.93 -25.49
N ASP A 39 -11.26 8.22 -25.66
CA ASP A 39 -10.83 9.27 -24.73
C ASP A 39 -11.40 9.11 -23.31
N SER A 40 -12.65 8.63 -23.18
CA SER A 40 -13.22 8.33 -21.85
C SER A 40 -12.42 7.23 -21.13
N VAL A 41 -11.89 6.24 -21.84
CA VAL A 41 -11.05 5.18 -21.26
C VAL A 41 -9.71 5.74 -20.80
N LYS A 42 -9.10 6.66 -21.56
CA LYS A 42 -7.85 7.32 -21.15
C LYS A 42 -8.01 8.06 -19.83
N LYS A 43 -9.14 8.77 -19.65
CA LYS A 43 -9.46 9.46 -18.41
C LYS A 43 -9.59 8.47 -17.25
N ILE A 44 -10.34 7.38 -17.43
CA ILE A 44 -10.50 6.32 -16.43
C ILE A 44 -9.14 5.70 -16.05
N LEU A 45 -8.25 5.48 -17.01
CA LEU A 45 -6.92 4.93 -16.75
C LEU A 45 -6.07 5.83 -15.85
N GLN A 46 -6.24 7.16 -15.95
CA GLN A 46 -5.48 8.14 -15.16
C GLN A 46 -6.08 8.35 -13.76
N GLU A 47 -7.39 8.39 -13.64
CA GLU A 47 -8.09 8.82 -12.42
C GLU A 47 -8.51 7.66 -11.51
N SER A 48 -8.78 6.48 -12.05
CA SER A 48 -9.28 5.35 -11.26
C SER A 48 -8.19 4.71 -10.36
N GLN A 49 -8.61 4.26 -9.18
CA GLN A 49 -7.74 3.62 -8.18
C GLN A 49 -7.83 2.07 -8.20
N GLN A 50 -8.67 1.54 -9.09
CA GLN A 50 -8.87 0.09 -9.23
C GLN A 50 -7.61 -0.59 -9.82
N ILE A 51 -7.53 -1.91 -9.65
CA ILE A 51 -6.56 -2.72 -10.37
C ILE A 51 -6.92 -2.68 -11.85
N LYS A 52 -5.96 -2.43 -12.72
CA LYS A 52 -6.14 -2.33 -14.16
C LYS A 52 -5.35 -3.41 -14.87
N ILE A 53 -6.03 -4.22 -15.66
CA ILE A 53 -5.44 -5.27 -16.48
C ILE A 53 -5.68 -4.92 -17.95
N LEU A 54 -4.65 -5.00 -18.76
CA LEU A 54 -4.75 -4.88 -20.21
C LEU A 54 -4.70 -6.27 -20.84
N VAL A 55 -5.65 -6.55 -21.73
CA VAL A 55 -5.64 -7.74 -22.57
C VAL A 55 -5.29 -7.33 -23.99
N SER A 56 -4.24 -7.92 -24.57
CA SER A 56 -3.70 -7.48 -25.86
C SER A 56 -3.16 -8.64 -26.69
N ASN A 57 -3.37 -8.54 -28.01
CA ASN A 57 -2.76 -9.46 -28.99
C ASN A 57 -1.29 -9.11 -29.29
N ASN A 58 -0.84 -7.92 -28.92
CA ASN A 58 0.49 -7.39 -29.25
C ASN A 58 1.25 -6.95 -28.01
N THR A 59 2.57 -6.88 -28.11
CA THR A 59 3.40 -6.26 -27.06
C THR A 59 3.10 -4.78 -26.97
N VAL A 60 2.46 -4.34 -25.88
CA VAL A 60 2.07 -2.95 -25.65
C VAL A 60 3.20 -2.20 -24.95
N LYS A 61 3.60 -1.05 -25.51
CA LYS A 61 4.65 -0.19 -24.95
C LYS A 61 4.18 0.61 -23.72
N GLN A 62 2.86 0.82 -23.55
CA GLN A 62 2.30 1.61 -22.44
C GLN A 62 1.92 0.72 -21.24
N LYS A 63 2.94 0.26 -20.50
CA LYS A 63 2.70 -0.53 -19.27
C LYS A 63 2.37 0.30 -18.03
N ASP A 64 2.63 1.60 -18.05
CA ASP A 64 2.66 2.45 -16.85
C ASP A 64 1.29 2.64 -16.16
N TYR A 65 0.20 2.44 -16.90
CA TYR A 65 -1.17 2.58 -16.37
C TYR A 65 -1.77 1.26 -15.88
N PHE A 66 -1.12 0.12 -16.17
CA PHE A 66 -1.69 -1.20 -15.89
C PHE A 66 -0.89 -1.93 -14.81
N ASN A 67 -1.62 -2.63 -13.96
CA ASN A 67 -1.02 -3.50 -12.94
C ASN A 67 -0.49 -4.79 -13.58
N ASP A 68 -1.13 -5.24 -14.67
CA ASP A 68 -0.65 -6.37 -15.48
C ASP A 68 -1.10 -6.25 -16.94
N VAL A 69 -0.38 -6.93 -17.83
CA VAL A 69 -0.68 -7.02 -19.28
C VAL A 69 -0.70 -8.48 -19.69
N ILE A 70 -1.86 -8.94 -20.14
CA ILE A 70 -2.11 -10.34 -20.46
C ILE A 70 -2.15 -10.53 -21.97
N PRO A 71 -1.30 -11.41 -22.54
CA PRO A 71 -1.33 -11.72 -23.97
C PRO A 71 -2.55 -12.60 -24.29
N LEU A 72 -3.11 -12.42 -25.48
CA LEU A 72 -4.09 -13.34 -26.08
C LEU A 72 -3.42 -14.31 -27.06
N PRO A 73 -3.91 -15.57 -27.21
CA PRO A 73 -5.04 -16.15 -26.49
C PRO A 73 -4.71 -16.51 -25.03
N LEU A 74 -5.71 -16.42 -24.15
CA LEU A 74 -5.59 -16.65 -22.71
C LEU A 74 -6.51 -17.80 -22.28
N LYS A 75 -6.02 -18.69 -21.40
CA LYS A 75 -6.85 -19.72 -20.77
C LYS A 75 -7.59 -19.14 -19.57
N LEU A 76 -8.81 -19.62 -19.33
CA LEU A 76 -9.62 -19.17 -18.18
C LEU A 76 -8.93 -19.42 -16.83
N SER A 77 -8.25 -20.54 -16.68
CA SER A 77 -7.48 -20.86 -15.47
C SER A 77 -6.35 -19.86 -15.21
N GLU A 78 -5.70 -19.37 -16.28
CA GLU A 78 -4.67 -18.35 -16.18
C GLU A 78 -5.28 -17.01 -15.76
N LEU A 79 -6.44 -16.64 -16.31
CA LEU A 79 -7.16 -15.43 -15.92
C LEU A 79 -7.58 -15.46 -14.45
N ASN A 80 -8.15 -16.58 -13.98
CA ASN A 80 -8.50 -16.76 -12.57
C ASN A 80 -7.29 -16.57 -11.66
N SER A 81 -6.16 -17.23 -11.96
CA SER A 81 -4.93 -17.11 -11.18
C SER A 81 -4.38 -15.68 -11.16
N ILE A 82 -4.41 -14.97 -12.27
CA ILE A 82 -3.93 -13.57 -12.34
C ILE A 82 -4.82 -12.66 -11.50
N VAL A 83 -6.14 -12.77 -11.65
CA VAL A 83 -7.11 -11.97 -10.88
C VAL A 83 -6.94 -12.23 -9.38
N GLU A 84 -6.90 -13.50 -8.97
CA GLU A 84 -6.71 -13.91 -7.57
C GLU A 84 -5.41 -13.33 -6.99
N ASN A 85 -4.29 -13.47 -7.69
CA ASN A 85 -2.99 -12.95 -7.26
C ASN A 85 -3.00 -11.42 -7.12
N LEU A 86 -3.62 -10.69 -8.04
CA LEU A 86 -3.69 -9.23 -7.97
C LEU A 86 -4.59 -8.75 -6.83
N VAL A 87 -5.72 -9.43 -6.58
CA VAL A 87 -6.61 -9.14 -5.44
C VAL A 87 -5.90 -9.44 -4.12
N ALA A 88 -5.25 -10.60 -4.01
CA ALA A 88 -4.48 -10.98 -2.83
C ALA A 88 -3.38 -9.94 -2.54
N LYS A 89 -2.63 -9.51 -3.55
CA LYS A 89 -1.60 -8.47 -3.44
C LYS A 89 -2.17 -7.11 -3.00
N LYS A 90 -3.33 -6.71 -3.54
CA LYS A 90 -4.02 -5.47 -3.13
C LYS A 90 -4.44 -5.54 -1.67
N ASN A 91 -5.07 -6.65 -1.26
CA ASN A 91 -5.53 -6.86 0.11
C ASN A 91 -4.35 -6.93 1.09
N PHE A 92 -3.30 -7.64 0.73
CA PHE A 92 -2.06 -7.70 1.51
C PHE A 92 -1.45 -6.30 1.71
N ASN A 93 -1.35 -5.50 0.67
CA ASN A 93 -0.86 -4.12 0.74
C ASN A 93 -1.79 -3.20 1.54
N LYS A 94 -3.10 -3.37 1.42
CA LYS A 94 -4.10 -2.60 2.18
C LYS A 94 -4.00 -2.92 3.68
N ASN A 95 -3.94 -4.19 4.04
CA ASN A 95 -3.88 -4.65 5.43
C ASN A 95 -2.54 -4.32 6.11
N SER A 96 -1.47 -4.14 5.34
CA SER A 96 -0.15 -3.76 5.86
C SER A 96 0.06 -2.25 5.98
N SER A 97 -0.91 -1.45 5.58
CA SER A 97 -0.82 0.00 5.62
C SER A 97 -1.58 0.57 6.81
N ILE A 98 -0.88 1.33 7.65
CA ILE A 98 -1.43 1.99 8.84
C ILE A 98 -1.36 3.49 8.63
N LEU A 99 -2.46 4.20 8.89
CA LEU A 99 -2.49 5.66 8.85
C LEU A 99 -1.96 6.22 10.18
N LEU A 100 -0.96 7.08 10.11
CA LEU A 100 -0.30 7.75 11.23
C LEU A 100 -0.35 9.26 11.01
N LYS A 101 -1.33 9.96 11.58
CA LYS A 101 -1.55 11.38 11.28
C LYS A 101 -1.71 11.59 9.77
N GLU A 102 -0.84 12.37 9.15
CA GLU A 102 -0.78 12.62 7.69
C GLU A 102 0.09 11.60 6.93
N TYR A 103 0.60 10.58 7.61
CA TYR A 103 1.52 9.61 7.05
C TYR A 103 0.85 8.25 6.88
N LYS A 104 1.30 7.51 5.86
CA LYS A 104 0.95 6.12 5.64
C LYS A 104 2.18 5.24 5.91
N LEU A 105 2.11 4.44 6.98
CA LEU A 105 3.11 3.42 7.26
C LEU A 105 2.79 2.16 6.43
N ASN A 106 3.63 1.83 5.48
CA ASN A 106 3.56 0.58 4.72
C ASN A 106 4.57 -0.41 5.32
N LYS A 107 4.07 -1.39 6.05
CA LYS A 107 4.89 -2.39 6.76
C LYS A 107 5.62 -3.33 5.80
N ASN A 108 4.97 -3.71 4.70
CA ASN A 108 5.55 -4.63 3.73
C ASN A 108 6.69 -4.00 2.93
N GLU A 109 6.49 -2.77 2.49
CA GLU A 109 7.53 -2.02 1.79
C GLU A 109 8.55 -1.39 2.74
N LYS A 110 8.30 -1.48 4.07
CA LYS A 110 9.10 -0.84 5.12
C LYS A 110 9.31 0.65 4.86
N ARG A 111 8.21 1.36 4.58
CA ARG A 111 8.22 2.78 4.21
C ARG A 111 7.22 3.59 5.03
N LEU A 112 7.62 4.79 5.41
CA LEU A 112 6.73 5.84 5.85
C LEU A 112 6.55 6.82 4.70
N VAL A 113 5.32 7.01 4.26
CA VAL A 113 4.95 7.79 3.07
C VAL A 113 4.12 9.00 3.48
N LYS A 114 4.42 10.17 2.92
CA LYS A 114 3.60 11.37 2.96
C LYS A 114 3.58 11.97 1.56
N ASP A 115 2.40 12.16 0.99
CA ASP A 115 2.19 12.61 -0.38
C ASP A 115 2.94 11.72 -1.39
N LYS A 116 3.83 12.32 -2.18
CA LYS A 116 4.69 11.61 -3.15
C LYS A 116 6.07 11.23 -2.58
N ASN A 117 6.34 11.54 -1.31
CA ASN A 117 7.63 11.29 -0.68
C ASN A 117 7.58 10.09 0.27
N TYR A 118 8.70 9.42 0.43
CA TYR A 118 8.84 8.35 1.41
C TYR A 118 10.23 8.31 2.05
N ILE A 119 10.31 7.67 3.21
CA ILE A 119 11.56 7.22 3.85
C ILE A 119 11.50 5.72 4.08
N SER A 120 12.64 5.04 3.96
CA SER A 120 12.77 3.63 4.30
C SER A 120 12.95 3.46 5.81
N LEU A 121 12.26 2.46 6.35
CA LEU A 121 12.29 2.12 7.76
C LEU A 121 12.93 0.75 7.99
N THR A 122 13.58 0.59 9.12
CA THR A 122 13.99 -0.72 9.63
C THR A 122 12.81 -1.40 10.34
N GLU A 123 12.91 -2.71 10.56
CA GLU A 123 11.91 -3.48 11.31
C GLU A 123 11.66 -2.88 12.71
N LYS A 124 12.74 -2.49 13.41
CA LYS A 124 12.65 -1.89 14.74
C LYS A 124 11.99 -0.51 14.74
N GLU A 125 12.21 0.28 13.69
CA GLU A 125 11.51 1.56 13.51
C GLU A 125 10.01 1.37 13.26
N ILE A 126 9.63 0.33 12.51
CA ILE A 126 8.22 -0.03 12.29
C ILE A 126 7.57 -0.47 13.62
N GLN A 127 8.18 -1.41 14.35
CA GLN A 127 7.68 -1.87 15.64
C GLN A 127 7.55 -0.73 16.66
N LEU A 128 8.50 0.19 16.67
CA LEU A 128 8.44 1.40 17.50
C LEU A 128 7.23 2.28 17.13
N LEU A 129 7.02 2.55 15.85
CA LEU A 129 5.89 3.36 15.40
C LEU A 129 4.55 2.70 15.70
N GLU A 130 4.43 1.39 15.52
CA GLU A 130 3.24 0.62 15.89
C GLU A 130 2.96 0.70 17.39
N LEU A 131 4.01 0.51 18.22
CA LEU A 131 3.87 0.60 19.67
C LEU A 131 3.39 1.99 20.11
N LEU A 132 3.97 3.06 19.55
CA LEU A 132 3.55 4.44 19.85
C LEU A 132 2.14 4.73 19.37
N LEU A 133 1.71 4.18 18.22
CA LEU A 133 0.35 4.36 17.70
C LEU A 133 -0.71 3.68 18.57
N LEU A 134 -0.45 2.46 19.01
CA LEU A 134 -1.38 1.70 19.84
C LEU A 134 -1.62 2.35 21.22
N ASN A 135 -0.71 3.21 21.65
CA ASN A 135 -0.78 3.84 22.95
C ASN A 135 -1.07 5.35 22.80
N LYS A 136 -2.23 5.76 23.33
CA LYS A 136 -2.63 7.17 23.37
C LYS A 136 -1.88 7.99 24.44
N LYS A 137 -1.12 7.32 25.31
CA LYS A 137 -0.34 7.94 26.39
C LYS A 137 1.15 7.79 26.11
N PRO A 138 1.99 8.69 26.65
CA PRO A 138 3.45 8.56 26.50
C PRO A 138 3.95 7.22 27.04
N ILE A 139 4.89 6.62 26.33
CA ILE A 139 5.49 5.33 26.68
C ILE A 139 6.91 5.57 27.18
N SER A 140 7.23 5.00 28.33
CA SER A 140 8.55 5.12 28.95
C SER A 140 9.63 4.41 28.10
N LYS A 141 10.87 4.87 28.21
CA LYS A 141 12.03 4.27 27.52
C LYS A 141 12.19 2.79 27.85
N ASN A 142 12.03 2.42 29.11
CA ASN A 142 12.13 1.01 29.54
C ASN A 142 11.08 0.14 28.87
N LYS A 143 9.82 0.60 28.81
CA LYS A 143 8.75 -0.14 28.14
C LYS A 143 9.01 -0.25 26.64
N ILE A 144 9.50 0.78 25.99
CA ILE A 144 9.89 0.74 24.57
C ILE A 144 11.03 -0.29 24.37
N LEU A 145 12.03 -0.29 25.23
CA LEU A 145 13.15 -1.20 25.16
C LEU A 145 12.71 -2.66 25.29
N GLU A 146 11.82 -2.96 26.23
CA GLU A 146 11.25 -4.28 26.46
C GLU A 146 10.38 -4.73 25.27
N GLU A 147 9.45 -3.92 24.84
CA GLU A 147 8.45 -4.29 23.82
C GLU A 147 9.05 -4.41 22.42
N VAL A 148 9.95 -3.48 22.05
CA VAL A 148 10.52 -3.43 20.70
C VAL A 148 11.81 -4.24 20.58
N TRP A 149 12.71 -4.13 21.55
CA TRP A 149 14.03 -4.82 21.50
C TRP A 149 14.05 -6.13 22.25
N LYS A 150 13.05 -6.41 23.09
CA LYS A 150 12.97 -7.61 23.93
C LYS A 150 14.16 -7.72 24.92
N TYR A 151 14.74 -6.58 25.31
CA TYR A 151 15.77 -6.52 26.31
C TYR A 151 15.17 -6.42 27.72
N SER A 152 15.92 -6.89 28.72
CA SER A 152 15.51 -6.72 30.12
C SER A 152 15.51 -5.24 30.51
N THR A 153 14.69 -4.88 31.50
CA THR A 153 14.58 -3.52 32.04
C THR A 153 15.88 -2.96 32.64
N SER A 154 16.88 -3.82 32.88
CA SER A 154 18.23 -3.45 33.32
C SER A 154 19.16 -3.05 32.19
N ALA A 155 18.75 -3.22 30.92
CA ALA A 155 19.56 -2.84 29.76
C ALA A 155 19.57 -1.31 29.57
N ASP A 156 20.62 -0.82 28.92
CA ASP A 156 20.84 0.61 28.70
C ASP A 156 19.78 1.20 27.75
N THR A 157 19.02 2.18 28.25
CA THR A 157 17.97 2.90 27.48
C THR A 157 18.53 3.84 26.42
N HIS A 158 19.85 4.07 26.36
CA HIS A 158 20.49 4.85 25.28
C HIS A 158 20.25 4.25 23.89
N THR A 159 20.00 2.94 23.80
CA THR A 159 19.58 2.29 22.57
C THR A 159 18.29 2.92 22.02
N VAL A 160 17.27 3.09 22.85
CA VAL A 160 15.98 3.69 22.46
C VAL A 160 16.18 5.14 22.01
N GLU A 161 16.93 5.93 22.76
CA GLU A 161 17.21 7.35 22.43
C GLU A 161 17.90 7.49 21.07
N THR A 162 18.92 6.66 20.83
CA THR A 162 19.66 6.65 19.57
C THR A 162 18.76 6.33 18.38
N HIS A 163 17.89 5.31 18.50
CA HIS A 163 16.98 4.94 17.43
C HIS A 163 15.91 6.00 17.18
N ILE A 164 15.34 6.59 18.23
CA ILE A 164 14.38 7.70 18.10
C ILE A 164 15.05 8.93 17.48
N TYR A 165 16.24 9.27 17.88
CA TYR A 165 16.99 10.37 17.28
C TYR A 165 17.22 10.16 15.78
N ARG A 166 17.67 8.96 15.38
CA ARG A 166 17.90 8.62 13.96
C ARG A 166 16.61 8.67 13.17
N LEU A 167 15.51 8.15 13.71
CA LEU A 167 14.19 8.17 13.06
C LEU A 167 13.67 9.61 12.90
N ARG A 168 13.74 10.44 13.94
CA ARG A 168 13.40 11.87 13.87
C ARG A 168 14.24 12.59 12.81
N LYS A 169 15.54 12.31 12.74
CA LYS A 169 16.43 12.90 11.73
C LYS A 169 16.00 12.51 10.30
N LYS A 170 15.63 11.26 10.06
CA LYS A 170 15.09 10.81 8.76
C LYS A 170 13.81 11.58 8.40
N ILE A 171 12.87 11.68 9.34
CA ILE A 171 11.57 12.33 9.16
C ILE A 171 11.75 13.83 8.91
N LYS A 172 12.52 14.50 9.75
CA LYS A 172 12.84 15.93 9.59
C LYS A 172 13.51 16.22 8.24
N SER A 173 14.50 15.42 7.84
CA SER A 173 15.23 15.67 6.60
C SER A 173 14.34 15.56 5.36
N LYS A 174 13.42 14.58 5.33
CA LYS A 174 12.58 14.30 4.15
C LYS A 174 11.27 15.09 4.16
N PHE A 175 10.60 15.15 5.30
CA PHE A 175 9.25 15.70 5.42
C PHE A 175 9.19 17.07 6.11
N LYS A 176 10.31 17.55 6.66
CA LYS A 176 10.41 18.81 7.41
C LYS A 176 9.56 18.83 8.69
N ASP A 177 9.21 17.65 9.21
CA ASP A 177 8.42 17.49 10.42
C ASP A 177 9.36 17.19 11.61
N GLU A 178 9.36 18.09 12.58
CA GLU A 178 10.16 17.97 13.81
C GLU A 178 9.34 17.40 14.98
N ASN A 179 8.00 17.41 14.84
CA ASN A 179 7.07 17.07 15.90
C ASN A 179 6.35 15.73 15.70
N PHE A 180 6.83 14.91 14.78
CA PHE A 180 6.21 13.61 14.50
C PHE A 180 6.24 12.67 15.71
N ILE A 181 7.38 12.58 16.40
CA ILE A 181 7.49 11.87 17.69
C ILE A 181 7.77 12.92 18.76
N LEU A 182 6.88 13.03 19.72
CA LEU A 182 7.02 13.96 20.84
C LEU A 182 7.72 13.28 22.04
N ASN A 183 8.34 14.08 22.89
CA ASN A 183 8.95 13.63 24.13
C ASN A 183 8.45 14.50 25.28
N ASN A 184 8.07 13.88 26.36
CA ASN A 184 7.73 14.55 27.61
C ASN A 184 8.36 13.83 28.81
N LYS A 185 8.07 14.30 30.05
CA LYS A 185 8.62 13.71 31.29
C LYS A 185 8.29 12.23 31.46
N ASN A 186 7.19 11.74 30.84
CA ASN A 186 6.69 10.38 30.99
C ASN A 186 7.14 9.46 29.82
N GLY A 187 7.81 9.97 28.79
CA GLY A 187 8.30 9.21 27.65
C GLY A 187 7.93 9.77 26.28
N TYR A 188 7.79 8.90 25.30
CA TYR A 188 7.55 9.22 23.88
C TYR A 188 6.13 8.94 23.45
N LEU A 189 5.60 9.74 22.53
CA LEU A 189 4.28 9.59 21.90
C LEU A 189 4.31 10.13 20.46
N LEU A 190 3.30 9.77 19.65
CA LEU A 190 3.03 10.33 18.32
C LEU A 190 2.11 11.53 18.40
#